data_8a1c2be20fd505a3a67e0bff1d83f4c6
#
_entry.id   8a1c2be20fd505a3a67e0bff1d83f4c6
#
_cell.length_a   1.000
_cell.length_b   1.000
_cell.length_c   1.000
_cell.angle_alpha   90.00
_cell.angle_beta   90.00
_cell.angle_gamma   90.00
#
_symmetry.space_group_name_H-M   'P 1'
#
loop_
_entity.id
_entity.type
_entity.pdbx_description
1 polymer ?
#
loop_
_entity_poly.entity_id
_entity_poly.type
_entity_poly.pdbx_seq_one_letter_code
_entity_poly.pdbx_strand_id
1 'polypeptide(L)'
;MSLDIRCEQLSDARWTELLPLIQQHQVVRLEDCGLTEGRCKDIGSALRANSALAELSLRTNALGDAGVCLVLQGLQSPTCKVQSLSLQNCGLTETGCRVLASVLRCTPTLRELHLSDNPLGDPGLRLLSEGLLDPQSCLEKLELESCNLSAASCEPLAAMLRAKPNFKELVVSNNCIQEAGIRMLCGGLKESTCLLETLRLDNCGVTSANCKDLCDVVAAKPSLQELDLGGNRLGDAGIAALCPGLLHTSCRLRKLWLWECDITAEGCRDLGQVLRAKQSLKALSLMLNELGDEGARLLCEALQEPSCQLECLWVRVCSFTATCCPHFRALLAQNKFLTELQLGENRLGDAGVQELCQGLSQPGSVLRVLGIGDCDLSDNCCSNLASVLLASCSLRELDLSNNGLGDPGVLRLVESLRQPGCVLECLLLFDVYLSDGVNDQLQALEEEKPTLRIIS
;
A
#
# COMPACT_ATOMS: atom_id res chain seq x y z
N MET A 1 8.75 -5.60 -25.12
CA MET A 1 10.06 -5.05 -24.75
C MET A 1 9.87 -3.85 -23.83
N SER A 2 10.76 -3.65 -22.87
CA SER A 2 10.65 -2.60 -21.85
C SER A 2 11.94 -1.77 -21.81
N LEU A 3 11.79 -0.46 -21.79
CA LEU A 3 12.85 0.50 -21.49
C LEU A 3 12.56 1.06 -20.10
N ASP A 4 13.41 0.77 -19.14
CA ASP A 4 13.23 1.19 -17.74
C ASP A 4 14.52 1.79 -17.21
N ILE A 5 14.53 3.13 -17.05
CA ILE A 5 15.68 3.90 -16.55
C ILE A 5 15.21 4.72 -15.35
N ARG A 6 15.94 4.59 -14.24
CA ARG A 6 15.61 5.24 -12.98
C ARG A 6 16.84 5.84 -12.34
N CYS A 7 16.67 7.04 -11.77
CA CYS A 7 17.71 7.73 -11.00
C CYS A 7 19.04 7.91 -11.77
N GLU A 8 18.95 8.14 -13.10
CA GLU A 8 20.10 8.34 -13.97
C GLU A 8 20.06 9.74 -14.58
N GLN A 9 21.11 10.53 -14.39
CA GLN A 9 21.28 11.80 -15.11
C GLN A 9 21.71 11.52 -16.54
N LEU A 10 20.85 11.88 -17.50
CA LEU A 10 21.05 11.54 -18.90
C LEU A 10 21.92 12.59 -19.61
N SER A 11 23.10 12.20 -20.08
CA SER A 11 23.94 13.01 -20.96
C SER A 11 23.31 13.14 -22.34
N ASP A 12 23.78 14.10 -23.14
CA ASP A 12 23.28 14.26 -24.51
C ASP A 12 23.56 13.03 -25.37
N ALA A 13 24.72 12.40 -25.19
CA ALA A 13 25.06 11.16 -25.90
C ALA A 13 24.12 10.03 -25.51
N ARG A 14 23.88 9.84 -24.21
CA ARG A 14 22.96 8.82 -23.69
C ARG A 14 21.54 9.07 -24.17
N TRP A 15 21.11 10.32 -24.16
CA TRP A 15 19.78 10.72 -24.66
C TRP A 15 19.58 10.33 -26.14
N THR A 16 20.58 10.59 -26.97
CA THR A 16 20.54 10.23 -28.40
C THR A 16 20.39 8.72 -28.60
N GLU A 17 21.05 7.92 -27.76
CA GLU A 17 20.91 6.44 -27.78
C GLU A 17 19.51 5.99 -27.39
N LEU A 18 18.85 6.68 -26.45
CA LEU A 18 17.55 6.30 -25.92
C LEU A 18 16.38 6.63 -26.86
N LEU A 19 16.48 7.67 -27.67
CA LEU A 19 15.37 8.10 -28.54
C LEU A 19 14.84 7.01 -29.46
N PRO A 20 15.66 6.21 -30.17
CA PRO A 20 15.15 5.10 -30.96
C PRO A 20 14.46 4.03 -30.13
N LEU A 21 14.89 3.82 -28.88
CA LEU A 21 14.28 2.85 -27.97
C LEU A 21 12.91 3.31 -27.52
N ILE A 22 12.72 4.60 -27.27
CA ILE A 22 11.42 5.21 -26.94
C ILE A 22 10.43 4.99 -28.09
N GLN A 23 10.89 5.03 -29.32
CA GLN A 23 10.03 4.79 -30.50
C GLN A 23 9.56 3.36 -30.67
N GLN A 24 10.22 2.40 -30.06
CA GLN A 24 10.04 0.97 -30.37
C GLN A 24 9.50 0.13 -29.21
N HIS A 25 9.68 0.58 -27.96
CA HIS A 25 9.33 -0.22 -26.79
C HIS A 25 7.85 -0.08 -26.40
N GLN A 26 7.28 -1.18 -25.93
CA GLN A 26 5.90 -1.20 -25.41
C GLN A 26 5.77 -0.54 -24.05
N VAL A 27 6.81 -0.61 -23.25
CA VAL A 27 6.90 0.00 -21.92
C VAL A 27 8.07 0.95 -21.91
N VAL A 28 7.81 2.22 -21.59
CA VAL A 28 8.83 3.27 -21.46
C VAL A 28 8.71 3.91 -20.10
N ARG A 29 9.73 3.73 -19.27
CA ARG A 29 9.85 4.37 -17.96
C ARG A 29 11.15 5.15 -17.89
N LEU A 30 11.03 6.46 -17.73
CA LEU A 30 12.15 7.38 -17.54
C LEU A 30 11.89 8.15 -16.26
N GLU A 31 12.19 7.53 -15.12
CA GLU A 31 11.80 8.00 -13.79
C GLU A 31 13.00 8.61 -13.07
N ASP A 32 12.81 9.83 -12.54
CA ASP A 32 13.87 10.53 -11.80
C ASP A 32 15.18 10.62 -12.60
N CYS A 33 15.05 11.04 -13.87
CA CYS A 33 16.18 11.12 -14.80
C CYS A 33 16.65 12.57 -15.06
N GLY A 34 16.15 13.53 -14.29
CA GLY A 34 16.46 14.93 -14.48
C GLY A 34 15.93 15.50 -15.81
N LEU A 35 14.88 14.92 -16.37
CA LEU A 35 14.26 15.41 -17.59
C LEU A 35 13.58 16.75 -17.32
N THR A 36 13.72 17.66 -18.27
CA THR A 36 13.11 18.98 -18.26
C THR A 36 12.35 19.23 -19.55
N GLU A 37 11.69 20.38 -19.65
CA GLU A 37 10.94 20.78 -20.85
C GLU A 37 11.77 20.64 -22.14
N GLY A 38 13.07 20.94 -22.10
CA GLY A 38 13.94 20.90 -23.27
C GLY A 38 13.99 19.56 -24.01
N ARG A 39 13.73 18.45 -23.32
CA ARG A 39 13.72 17.11 -23.93
C ARG A 39 12.33 16.59 -24.28
N CYS A 40 11.29 17.30 -23.86
CA CYS A 40 9.92 16.86 -24.05
C CYS A 40 9.46 16.88 -25.51
N LYS A 41 10.02 17.77 -26.34
CA LYS A 41 9.74 17.79 -27.78
C LYS A 41 10.23 16.50 -28.46
N ASP A 42 11.42 16.06 -28.10
CA ASP A 42 12.00 14.80 -28.60
C ASP A 42 11.16 13.60 -28.15
N ILE A 43 10.76 13.59 -26.87
CA ILE A 43 9.89 12.53 -26.34
C ILE A 43 8.58 12.51 -27.10
N GLY A 44 7.92 13.66 -27.27
CA GLY A 44 6.66 13.76 -28.00
C GLY A 44 6.76 13.24 -29.42
N SER A 45 7.84 13.58 -30.13
CA SER A 45 8.09 13.09 -31.48
C SER A 45 8.32 11.57 -31.52
N ALA A 46 9.09 11.04 -30.58
CA ALA A 46 9.34 9.62 -30.43
C ALA A 46 8.04 8.84 -30.14
N LEU A 47 7.21 9.35 -29.25
CA LEU A 47 5.93 8.73 -28.89
C LEU A 47 4.94 8.73 -30.07
N ARG A 48 4.93 9.80 -30.86
CA ARG A 48 4.07 9.86 -32.07
C ARG A 48 4.43 8.76 -33.06
N ALA A 49 5.70 8.42 -33.15
CA ALA A 49 6.18 7.33 -34.00
C ALA A 49 5.99 5.94 -33.40
N ASN A 50 5.69 5.84 -32.11
CA ASN A 50 5.56 4.55 -31.40
C ASN A 50 4.10 4.07 -31.41
N SER A 51 3.77 3.15 -32.32
CA SER A 51 2.45 2.54 -32.37
C SER A 51 2.27 1.34 -31.43
N ALA A 52 3.33 0.90 -30.76
CA ALA A 52 3.32 -0.26 -29.88
C ALA A 52 3.24 0.12 -28.38
N LEU A 53 3.34 1.42 -28.03
CA LEU A 53 3.40 1.88 -26.66
C LEU A 53 2.14 1.52 -25.89
N ALA A 54 2.31 0.78 -24.78
CA ALA A 54 1.25 0.41 -23.85
C ALA A 54 1.36 1.16 -22.51
N GLU A 55 2.58 1.44 -22.05
CA GLU A 55 2.83 2.11 -20.77
C GLU A 55 3.89 3.19 -20.91
N LEU A 56 3.59 4.38 -20.40
CA LEU A 56 4.53 5.49 -20.28
C LEU A 56 4.57 6.01 -18.84
N SER A 57 5.75 6.04 -18.24
CA SER A 57 5.98 6.71 -16.96
C SER A 57 7.13 7.71 -17.09
N LEU A 58 6.84 8.97 -16.76
CA LEU A 58 7.82 10.05 -16.69
C LEU A 58 7.90 10.64 -15.27
N ARG A 59 7.49 9.86 -14.27
CA ARG A 59 7.38 10.34 -12.89
C ARG A 59 8.69 10.91 -12.36
N THR A 60 8.54 11.89 -11.50
CA THR A 60 9.67 12.55 -10.82
C THR A 60 10.66 13.20 -11.77
N ASN A 61 10.14 13.89 -12.77
CA ASN A 61 10.91 14.78 -13.66
C ASN A 61 10.25 16.17 -13.69
N ALA A 62 11.04 17.23 -13.60
CA ALA A 62 10.53 18.59 -13.56
C ALA A 62 10.15 19.11 -14.97
N LEU A 63 9.14 18.47 -15.59
CA LEU A 63 8.71 18.79 -16.96
C LEU A 63 7.94 20.11 -17.04
N GLY A 64 7.13 20.44 -16.03
CA GLY A 64 6.20 21.55 -16.05
C GLY A 64 5.04 21.35 -17.03
N ASP A 65 4.09 22.28 -17.05
CA ASP A 65 2.94 22.18 -17.96
C ASP A 65 3.36 22.21 -19.43
N ALA A 66 4.31 23.04 -19.79
CA ALA A 66 4.79 23.13 -21.17
C ALA A 66 5.42 21.82 -21.63
N GLY A 67 6.29 21.23 -20.80
CA GLY A 67 6.91 19.94 -21.10
C GLY A 67 5.88 18.82 -21.21
N VAL A 68 4.96 18.74 -20.26
CA VAL A 68 3.89 17.75 -20.28
C VAL A 68 3.01 17.89 -21.51
N CYS A 69 2.67 19.12 -21.90
CA CYS A 69 1.88 19.36 -23.12
C CYS A 69 2.58 18.85 -24.38
N LEU A 70 3.90 19.03 -24.50
CA LEU A 70 4.67 18.50 -25.62
C LEU A 70 4.65 16.97 -25.68
N VAL A 71 4.79 16.30 -24.53
CA VAL A 71 4.68 14.84 -24.41
C VAL A 71 3.28 14.36 -24.81
N LEU A 72 2.24 15.00 -24.27
CA LEU A 72 0.85 14.63 -24.51
C LEU A 72 0.43 14.80 -25.97
N GLN A 73 0.99 15.79 -26.67
CA GLN A 73 0.77 15.93 -28.11
C GLN A 73 1.24 14.70 -28.88
N GLY A 74 2.31 14.05 -28.43
CA GLY A 74 2.76 12.79 -29.01
C GLY A 74 1.77 11.65 -28.81
N LEU A 75 1.03 11.64 -27.71
CA LEU A 75 0.03 10.64 -27.38
C LEU A 75 -1.31 10.84 -28.10
N GLN A 76 -1.53 11.99 -28.71
CA GLN A 76 -2.76 12.29 -29.47
C GLN A 76 -2.74 11.72 -30.89
N SER A 77 -1.74 10.93 -31.26
CA SER A 77 -1.68 10.23 -32.53
C SER A 77 -2.83 9.23 -32.65
N PRO A 78 -3.47 9.08 -33.83
CA PRO A 78 -4.52 8.08 -34.06
C PRO A 78 -4.05 6.64 -33.84
N THR A 79 -2.75 6.40 -33.93
CA THR A 79 -2.14 5.07 -33.74
C THR A 79 -1.76 4.80 -32.27
N CYS A 80 -1.93 5.76 -31.38
CA CYS A 80 -1.59 5.60 -29.97
C CYS A 80 -2.51 4.57 -29.30
N LYS A 81 -1.88 3.60 -28.60
CA LYS A 81 -2.57 2.54 -27.87
C LYS A 81 -2.18 2.49 -26.41
N VAL A 82 -1.70 3.60 -25.86
CA VAL A 82 -1.28 3.68 -24.47
C VAL A 82 -2.43 3.29 -23.52
N GLN A 83 -2.12 2.43 -22.56
CA GLN A 83 -3.06 1.95 -21.55
C GLN A 83 -2.79 2.53 -20.16
N SER A 84 -1.53 2.81 -19.84
CA SER A 84 -1.12 3.37 -18.54
C SER A 84 -0.20 4.57 -18.77
N LEU A 85 -0.54 5.69 -18.13
CA LEU A 85 0.22 6.94 -18.18
C LEU A 85 0.48 7.45 -16.76
N SER A 86 1.75 7.60 -16.41
CA SER A 86 2.16 8.23 -15.14
C SER A 86 2.91 9.53 -15.40
N LEU A 87 2.33 10.61 -14.87
CA LEU A 87 2.93 11.93 -14.80
C LEU A 87 3.08 12.39 -13.35
N GLN A 88 3.24 11.45 -12.43
CA GLN A 88 3.40 11.73 -11.01
C GLN A 88 4.62 12.62 -10.77
N ASN A 89 4.44 13.66 -9.95
CA ASN A 89 5.52 14.58 -9.60
C ASN A 89 6.27 15.15 -10.82
N CYS A 90 5.52 15.68 -11.79
CA CYS A 90 6.07 16.26 -13.01
C CYS A 90 5.89 17.78 -13.11
N GLY A 91 5.46 18.46 -12.04
CA GLY A 91 5.20 19.89 -12.06
C GLY A 91 3.95 20.27 -12.87
N LEU A 92 2.99 19.35 -12.98
CA LEU A 92 1.72 19.59 -13.66
C LEU A 92 0.79 20.44 -12.80
N THR A 93 0.19 21.47 -13.40
CA THR A 93 -0.79 22.33 -12.74
C THR A 93 -2.11 22.33 -13.52
N GLU A 94 -3.03 23.23 -13.15
CA GLU A 94 -4.30 23.46 -13.85
C GLU A 94 -4.14 23.59 -15.37
N THR A 95 -3.11 24.31 -15.81
CA THR A 95 -2.88 24.57 -17.24
C THR A 95 -2.71 23.29 -18.06
N GLY A 96 -1.99 22.30 -17.51
CA GLY A 96 -1.77 21.01 -18.18
C GLY A 96 -3.01 20.11 -18.20
N CYS A 97 -3.93 20.31 -17.28
CA CYS A 97 -5.13 19.48 -17.18
C CYS A 97 -6.06 19.59 -18.40
N ARG A 98 -6.04 20.74 -19.08
CA ARG A 98 -6.82 20.93 -20.32
C ARG A 98 -6.34 19.99 -21.42
N VAL A 99 -5.03 19.84 -21.59
CA VAL A 99 -4.43 18.94 -22.59
C VAL A 99 -4.67 17.49 -22.20
N LEU A 100 -4.57 17.15 -20.90
CA LEU A 100 -4.91 15.81 -20.39
C LEU A 100 -6.36 15.44 -20.72
N ALA A 101 -7.30 16.37 -20.55
CA ALA A 101 -8.69 16.14 -20.92
C ALA A 101 -8.84 15.78 -22.40
N SER A 102 -8.08 16.44 -23.27
CA SER A 102 -8.05 16.13 -24.70
C SER A 102 -7.49 14.74 -24.99
N VAL A 103 -6.45 14.33 -24.27
CA VAL A 103 -5.88 12.97 -24.38
C VAL A 103 -6.93 11.92 -24.00
N LEU A 104 -7.67 12.15 -22.92
CA LEU A 104 -8.75 11.23 -22.49
C LEU A 104 -9.84 11.06 -23.56
N ARG A 105 -10.18 12.14 -24.28
CA ARG A 105 -11.15 12.10 -25.38
C ARG A 105 -10.63 11.36 -26.60
N CYS A 106 -9.32 11.44 -26.88
CA CYS A 106 -8.71 10.91 -28.09
C CYS A 106 -8.10 9.53 -27.92
N THR A 107 -7.95 9.04 -26.70
CA THR A 107 -7.23 7.79 -26.40
C THR A 107 -8.14 6.82 -25.64
N PRO A 108 -9.04 6.11 -26.33
CA PRO A 108 -9.97 5.19 -25.67
C PRO A 108 -9.30 3.95 -25.07
N THR A 109 -8.03 3.72 -25.35
CA THR A 109 -7.24 2.62 -24.79
C THR A 109 -6.69 2.92 -23.40
N LEU A 110 -6.66 4.21 -22.97
CA LEU A 110 -6.10 4.59 -21.68
C LEU A 110 -6.99 4.10 -20.55
N ARG A 111 -6.41 3.26 -19.67
CA ARG A 111 -7.07 2.63 -18.53
C ARG A 111 -6.62 3.21 -17.20
N GLU A 112 -5.36 3.61 -17.11
CA GLU A 112 -4.75 4.07 -15.86
C GLU A 112 -4.10 5.42 -16.03
N LEU A 113 -4.40 6.36 -15.15
CA LEU A 113 -3.83 7.70 -15.12
C LEU A 113 -3.34 8.02 -13.71
N HIS A 114 -2.04 8.24 -13.57
CA HIS A 114 -1.37 8.55 -12.31
C HIS A 114 -0.90 10.00 -12.33
N LEU A 115 -1.55 10.86 -11.54
CA LEU A 115 -1.29 12.30 -11.48
C LEU A 115 -0.85 12.78 -10.10
N SER A 116 -0.57 11.87 -9.18
CA SER A 116 -0.21 12.19 -7.80
C SER A 116 0.98 13.13 -7.72
N ASP A 117 1.05 13.91 -6.64
CA ASP A 117 2.13 14.87 -6.37
C ASP A 117 2.27 15.99 -7.43
N ASN A 118 1.16 16.41 -8.00
CA ASN A 118 1.07 17.57 -8.87
C ASN A 118 0.03 18.54 -8.31
N PRO A 119 0.32 19.85 -8.24
CA PRO A 119 -0.63 20.83 -7.68
C PRO A 119 -1.72 21.21 -8.68
N LEU A 120 -2.60 20.24 -9.01
CA LEU A 120 -3.70 20.44 -9.96
C LEU A 120 -4.73 21.45 -9.44
N GLY A 121 -5.06 21.36 -8.16
CA GLY A 121 -6.12 22.13 -7.54
C GLY A 121 -7.53 21.78 -8.04
N ASP A 122 -8.54 22.34 -7.42
CA ASP A 122 -9.93 22.12 -7.86
C ASP A 122 -10.19 22.60 -9.29
N PRO A 123 -9.63 23.75 -9.72
CA PRO A 123 -9.77 24.15 -11.12
C PRO A 123 -9.17 23.17 -12.11
N GLY A 124 -8.00 22.60 -11.79
CA GLY A 124 -7.36 21.58 -12.63
C GLY A 124 -8.21 20.32 -12.76
N LEU A 125 -8.76 19.85 -11.64
CA LEU A 125 -9.64 18.69 -11.67
C LEU A 125 -10.94 18.96 -12.46
N ARG A 126 -11.48 20.16 -12.36
CA ARG A 126 -12.65 20.54 -13.15
C ARG A 126 -12.37 20.44 -14.63
N LEU A 127 -11.24 20.94 -15.09
CA LEU A 127 -10.82 20.82 -16.49
C LEU A 127 -10.60 19.37 -16.89
N LEU A 128 -9.96 18.60 -16.04
CA LEU A 128 -9.72 17.17 -16.27
C LEU A 128 -11.04 16.40 -16.37
N SER A 129 -12.04 16.77 -15.56
CA SER A 129 -13.34 16.08 -15.53
C SER A 129 -14.09 16.15 -16.86
N GLU A 130 -13.85 17.16 -17.67
CA GLU A 130 -14.41 17.25 -19.02
C GLU A 130 -13.97 16.07 -19.89
N GLY A 131 -12.71 15.65 -19.73
CA GLY A 131 -12.20 14.44 -20.39
C GLY A 131 -12.65 13.15 -19.72
N LEU A 132 -12.67 13.12 -18.40
CA LEU A 132 -13.12 11.95 -17.62
C LEU A 132 -14.58 11.58 -17.91
N LEU A 133 -15.42 12.57 -18.13
CA LEU A 133 -16.85 12.37 -18.43
C LEU A 133 -17.13 12.08 -19.89
N ASP A 134 -16.16 12.29 -20.78
CA ASP A 134 -16.35 12.01 -22.21
C ASP A 134 -16.67 10.54 -22.44
N PRO A 135 -17.69 10.23 -23.29
CA PRO A 135 -18.04 8.84 -23.60
C PRO A 135 -16.90 7.99 -24.17
N GLN A 136 -15.93 8.61 -24.83
CA GLN A 136 -14.77 7.90 -25.38
C GLN A 136 -13.73 7.51 -24.32
N SER A 137 -13.76 8.14 -23.16
CA SER A 137 -12.85 7.79 -22.06
C SER A 137 -13.26 6.46 -21.42
N CYS A 138 -12.31 5.53 -21.38
CA CYS A 138 -12.48 4.21 -20.79
C CYS A 138 -11.59 4.02 -19.55
N LEU A 139 -11.32 5.11 -18.82
CA LEU A 139 -10.44 5.07 -17.68
C LEU A 139 -10.99 4.16 -16.57
N GLU A 140 -10.12 3.32 -16.00
CA GLU A 140 -10.45 2.40 -14.93
C GLU A 140 -9.79 2.78 -13.61
N LYS A 141 -8.67 3.47 -13.65
CA LYS A 141 -7.89 3.86 -12.46
C LYS A 141 -7.45 5.30 -12.54
N LEU A 142 -7.67 6.06 -11.47
CA LEU A 142 -7.26 7.46 -11.35
C LEU A 142 -6.59 7.67 -9.99
N GLU A 143 -5.32 8.10 -9.99
CA GLU A 143 -4.58 8.46 -8.79
C GLU A 143 -4.34 9.97 -8.73
N LEU A 144 -4.84 10.57 -7.65
CA LEU A 144 -4.81 12.01 -7.40
C LEU A 144 -4.26 12.33 -6.00
N GLU A 145 -3.36 11.50 -5.47
CA GLU A 145 -2.76 11.73 -4.16
C GLU A 145 -1.99 13.05 -4.15
N SER A 146 -2.16 13.86 -3.09
CA SER A 146 -1.42 15.11 -2.92
C SER A 146 -1.53 16.04 -4.13
N CYS A 147 -2.74 16.25 -4.63
CA CYS A 147 -3.02 17.11 -5.78
C CYS A 147 -3.65 18.46 -5.41
N ASN A 148 -3.62 18.84 -4.14
CA ASN A 148 -4.21 20.09 -3.63
C ASN A 148 -5.72 20.20 -3.94
N LEU A 149 -6.45 19.08 -3.76
CA LEU A 149 -7.89 19.03 -3.95
C LEU A 149 -8.63 19.34 -2.65
N SER A 150 -9.83 19.89 -2.78
CA SER A 150 -10.73 20.14 -1.67
C SER A 150 -12.10 19.49 -1.93
N ALA A 151 -13.09 19.80 -1.07
CA ALA A 151 -14.47 19.33 -1.26
C ALA A 151 -15.06 19.69 -2.64
N ALA A 152 -14.62 20.79 -3.23
CA ALA A 152 -15.10 21.23 -4.54
C ALA A 152 -14.79 20.25 -5.67
N SER A 153 -13.75 19.42 -5.50
CA SER A 153 -13.40 18.37 -6.48
C SER A 153 -14.31 17.14 -6.39
N CYS A 154 -15.06 16.97 -5.31
CA CYS A 154 -15.85 15.77 -5.09
C CYS A 154 -17.08 15.67 -5.98
N GLU A 155 -17.68 16.79 -6.38
CA GLU A 155 -18.80 16.75 -7.31
C GLU A 155 -18.41 16.24 -8.70
N PRO A 156 -17.35 16.77 -9.35
CA PRO A 156 -16.85 16.19 -10.60
C PRO A 156 -16.47 14.71 -10.49
N LEU A 157 -15.83 14.31 -9.39
CA LEU A 157 -15.48 12.90 -9.16
C LEU A 157 -16.72 12.03 -8.98
N ALA A 158 -17.70 12.49 -8.22
CA ALA A 158 -18.97 11.78 -8.05
C ALA A 158 -19.72 11.63 -9.39
N ALA A 159 -19.73 12.67 -10.22
CA ALA A 159 -20.32 12.63 -11.54
C ALA A 159 -19.62 11.60 -12.45
N MET A 160 -18.30 11.53 -12.39
CA MET A 160 -17.53 10.52 -13.12
C MET A 160 -17.91 9.10 -12.67
N LEU A 161 -18.00 8.87 -11.37
CA LEU A 161 -18.36 7.56 -10.82
C LEU A 161 -19.78 7.14 -11.26
N ARG A 162 -20.73 8.08 -11.33
CA ARG A 162 -22.08 7.80 -11.84
C ARG A 162 -22.08 7.45 -13.31
N ALA A 163 -21.21 8.08 -14.10
CA ALA A 163 -21.18 7.95 -15.56
C ALA A 163 -20.34 6.78 -16.07
N LYS A 164 -19.43 6.24 -15.28
CA LYS A 164 -18.42 5.27 -15.71
C LYS A 164 -18.56 3.93 -14.99
N PRO A 165 -19.38 3.00 -15.50
CA PRO A 165 -19.61 1.72 -14.81
C PRO A 165 -18.38 0.83 -14.71
N ASN A 166 -17.40 0.98 -15.58
CA ASN A 166 -16.18 0.18 -15.59
C ASN A 166 -15.03 0.78 -14.78
N PHE A 167 -15.25 1.90 -14.11
CA PHE A 167 -14.24 2.52 -13.25
C PHE A 167 -14.01 1.67 -12.00
N LYS A 168 -12.74 1.39 -11.67
CA LYS A 168 -12.36 0.39 -10.67
C LYS A 168 -11.61 0.94 -9.47
N GLU A 169 -10.72 1.92 -9.68
CA GLU A 169 -9.82 2.38 -8.61
C GLU A 169 -9.75 3.89 -8.54
N LEU A 170 -10.11 4.44 -7.38
CA LEU A 170 -10.00 5.87 -7.09
C LEU A 170 -9.10 6.08 -5.87
N VAL A 171 -8.04 6.87 -6.06
CA VAL A 171 -7.10 7.27 -5.01
C VAL A 171 -7.11 8.79 -4.92
N VAL A 172 -7.54 9.32 -3.78
CA VAL A 172 -7.55 10.77 -3.49
C VAL A 172 -6.82 11.09 -2.18
N SER A 173 -5.95 10.21 -1.74
CA SER A 173 -5.16 10.31 -0.52
C SER A 173 -4.46 11.67 -0.38
N ASN A 174 -4.28 12.13 0.85
CA ASN A 174 -3.54 13.37 1.17
C ASN A 174 -4.10 14.62 0.44
N ASN A 175 -5.41 14.75 0.42
CA ASN A 175 -6.10 15.96 -0.04
C ASN A 175 -7.05 16.45 1.06
N CYS A 176 -7.28 17.77 1.11
CA CYS A 176 -8.18 18.39 2.09
C CYS A 176 -9.66 18.26 1.67
N ILE A 177 -10.12 17.04 1.47
CA ILE A 177 -11.50 16.76 1.03
C ILE A 177 -12.51 17.16 2.10
N GLN A 178 -12.26 16.81 3.36
CA GLN A 178 -13.08 17.11 4.53
C GLN A 178 -14.46 16.43 4.50
N GLU A 179 -15.20 16.56 5.59
CA GLU A 179 -16.49 15.88 5.80
C GLU A 179 -17.49 16.09 4.66
N ALA A 180 -17.66 17.33 4.22
CA ALA A 180 -18.64 17.65 3.17
C ALA A 180 -18.29 17.00 1.83
N GLY A 181 -17.00 17.00 1.47
CA GLY A 181 -16.53 16.36 0.24
C GLY A 181 -16.68 14.84 0.28
N ILE A 182 -16.34 14.22 1.40
CA ILE A 182 -16.52 12.77 1.59
C ILE A 182 -18.00 12.38 1.48
N ARG A 183 -18.88 13.15 2.09
CA ARG A 183 -20.34 12.92 2.01
C ARG A 183 -20.81 12.95 0.56
N MET A 184 -20.34 13.92 -0.21
CA MET A 184 -20.69 14.07 -1.63
C MET A 184 -20.17 12.88 -2.45
N LEU A 185 -18.93 12.48 -2.23
CA LEU A 185 -18.32 11.35 -2.92
C LEU A 185 -19.05 10.04 -2.61
N CYS A 186 -19.37 9.80 -1.34
CA CYS A 186 -20.13 8.63 -0.91
C CYS A 186 -21.54 8.61 -1.52
N GLY A 187 -22.20 9.77 -1.62
CA GLY A 187 -23.49 9.90 -2.32
C GLY A 187 -23.38 9.47 -3.77
N GLY A 188 -22.36 9.91 -4.48
CA GLY A 188 -22.11 9.50 -5.86
C GLY A 188 -21.86 8.01 -5.99
N LEU A 189 -21.09 7.43 -5.09
CA LEU A 189 -20.81 5.99 -5.06
C LEU A 189 -22.06 5.15 -4.79
N LYS A 190 -22.91 5.57 -3.86
CA LYS A 190 -24.17 4.88 -3.55
C LYS A 190 -25.11 4.81 -4.76
N GLU A 191 -25.22 5.89 -5.48
CA GLU A 191 -26.12 6.00 -6.64
C GLU A 191 -25.54 5.37 -7.90
N SER A 192 -24.23 5.15 -7.94
CA SER A 192 -23.51 4.66 -9.11
C SER A 192 -23.73 3.17 -9.33
N THR A 193 -23.77 2.75 -10.60
CA THR A 193 -23.67 1.35 -11.03
C THR A 193 -22.21 0.91 -11.20
N CYS A 194 -21.26 1.78 -10.91
CA CYS A 194 -19.83 1.53 -11.02
C CYS A 194 -19.39 0.33 -10.17
N LEU A 195 -18.53 -0.50 -10.73
CA LEU A 195 -17.97 -1.69 -10.08
C LEU A 195 -16.62 -1.35 -9.40
N LEU A 196 -16.62 -0.33 -8.55
CA LEU A 196 -15.43 0.12 -7.84
C LEU A 196 -14.83 -1.02 -7.00
N GLU A 197 -13.54 -1.23 -7.12
CA GLU A 197 -12.78 -2.27 -6.41
C GLU A 197 -11.90 -1.69 -5.31
N THR A 198 -11.32 -0.51 -5.53
CA THR A 198 -10.39 0.14 -4.58
C THR A 198 -10.78 1.61 -4.37
N LEU A 199 -10.88 1.99 -3.10
CA LEU A 199 -11.12 3.38 -2.69
C LEU A 199 -10.10 3.75 -1.61
N ARG A 200 -9.27 4.76 -1.86
CA ARG A 200 -8.29 5.27 -0.90
C ARG A 200 -8.62 6.70 -0.53
N LEU A 201 -8.96 6.89 0.73
CA LEU A 201 -9.35 8.16 1.35
C LEU A 201 -8.45 8.51 2.55
N ASP A 202 -7.26 7.93 2.62
CA ASP A 202 -6.34 8.20 3.72
C ASP A 202 -5.89 9.67 3.74
N ASN A 203 -5.79 10.22 4.93
CA ASN A 203 -5.44 11.64 5.16
C ASN A 203 -6.33 12.62 4.37
N CYS A 204 -7.64 12.39 4.34
CA CYS A 204 -8.59 13.22 3.60
C CYS A 204 -9.55 14.02 4.51
N GLY A 205 -9.33 14.02 5.82
CA GLY A 205 -10.24 14.69 6.77
C GLY A 205 -11.59 13.97 6.93
N VAL A 206 -11.63 12.66 6.73
CA VAL A 206 -12.78 11.83 7.03
C VAL A 206 -13.06 11.88 8.54
N THR A 207 -14.31 12.05 8.94
CA THR A 207 -14.72 12.14 10.34
C THR A 207 -15.59 10.95 10.76
N SER A 208 -15.86 10.83 12.06
CA SER A 208 -16.80 9.82 12.55
C SER A 208 -18.20 9.96 11.93
N ALA A 209 -18.62 11.18 11.62
CA ALA A 209 -19.89 11.45 10.96
C ALA A 209 -19.95 10.84 9.54
N ASN A 210 -18.83 10.80 8.83
CA ASN A 210 -18.75 10.17 7.50
C ASN A 210 -18.82 8.64 7.54
N CYS A 211 -18.59 8.03 8.69
CA CYS A 211 -18.55 6.56 8.78
C CYS A 211 -19.91 5.94 8.50
N LYS A 212 -21.00 6.67 8.73
CA LYS A 212 -22.34 6.23 8.31
C LYS A 212 -22.47 6.24 6.78
N ASP A 213 -21.97 7.28 6.13
CA ASP A 213 -21.97 7.36 4.67
C ASP A 213 -21.13 6.24 4.06
N LEU A 214 -19.95 5.98 4.63
CA LEU A 214 -19.07 4.89 4.21
C LEU A 214 -19.68 3.52 4.49
N CYS A 215 -20.39 3.36 5.60
CA CYS A 215 -21.16 2.16 5.91
C CYS A 215 -22.14 1.82 4.77
N ASP A 216 -22.89 2.82 4.32
CA ASP A 216 -23.83 2.65 3.21
C ASP A 216 -23.12 2.29 1.90
N VAL A 217 -21.96 2.89 1.61
CA VAL A 217 -21.16 2.57 0.42
C VAL A 217 -20.69 1.12 0.46
N VAL A 218 -20.12 0.69 1.56
CA VAL A 218 -19.59 -0.68 1.72
C VAL A 218 -20.72 -1.71 1.57
N ALA A 219 -21.89 -1.42 2.11
CA ALA A 219 -23.07 -2.28 1.98
C ALA A 219 -23.63 -2.31 0.55
N ALA A 220 -23.52 -1.19 -0.19
CA ALA A 220 -24.05 -1.05 -1.54
C ALA A 220 -23.11 -1.52 -2.65
N LYS A 221 -21.80 -1.69 -2.35
CA LYS A 221 -20.77 -2.01 -3.35
C LYS A 221 -20.11 -3.36 -3.08
N PRO A 222 -20.71 -4.48 -3.53
CA PRO A 222 -20.09 -5.80 -3.37
C PRO A 222 -18.82 -5.98 -4.18
N SER A 223 -18.56 -5.11 -5.15
CA SER A 223 -17.31 -5.08 -5.92
C SER A 223 -16.13 -4.51 -5.13
N LEU A 224 -16.37 -3.74 -4.07
CA LEU A 224 -15.32 -3.09 -3.29
C LEU A 224 -14.50 -4.13 -2.52
N GLN A 225 -13.20 -4.19 -2.82
CA GLN A 225 -12.25 -5.13 -2.25
C GLN A 225 -11.26 -4.48 -1.29
N GLU A 226 -10.94 -3.21 -1.51
CA GLU A 226 -9.95 -2.50 -0.71
C GLU A 226 -10.46 -1.10 -0.33
N LEU A 227 -10.40 -0.78 0.97
CA LEU A 227 -10.77 0.51 1.52
C LEU A 227 -9.67 1.01 2.45
N ASP A 228 -9.10 2.17 2.14
CA ASP A 228 -8.10 2.82 2.98
C ASP A 228 -8.69 4.10 3.59
N LEU A 229 -8.80 4.09 4.92
CA LEU A 229 -9.28 5.21 5.73
C LEU A 229 -8.20 5.70 6.72
N GLY A 230 -6.97 5.27 6.55
CA GLY A 230 -5.86 5.60 7.44
C GLY A 230 -5.64 7.12 7.56
N GLY A 231 -5.08 7.55 8.68
CA GLY A 231 -4.78 8.96 8.92
C GLY A 231 -6.00 9.87 9.06
N ASN A 232 -7.18 9.32 9.33
CA ASN A 232 -8.41 10.06 9.57
C ASN A 232 -8.89 9.82 11.00
N ARG A 233 -9.41 10.87 11.66
CA ARG A 233 -9.88 10.80 13.04
C ARG A 233 -11.27 10.18 13.14
N LEU A 234 -11.38 8.88 12.89
CA LEU A 234 -12.65 8.17 12.96
C LEU A 234 -13.10 7.94 14.40
N GLY A 235 -12.17 7.60 15.28
CA GLY A 235 -12.44 7.21 16.65
C GLY A 235 -13.22 5.90 16.76
N ASP A 236 -13.44 5.42 17.97
CA ASP A 236 -14.22 4.20 18.21
C ASP A 236 -15.68 4.36 17.78
N ALA A 237 -16.24 5.56 17.92
CA ALA A 237 -17.59 5.85 17.46
C ALA A 237 -17.72 5.71 15.93
N GLY A 238 -16.70 6.16 15.18
CA GLY A 238 -16.65 6.00 13.73
C GLY A 238 -16.57 4.52 13.33
N ILE A 239 -15.75 3.74 14.02
CA ILE A 239 -15.65 2.30 13.78
C ILE A 239 -16.99 1.61 14.05
N ALA A 240 -17.66 1.94 15.16
CA ALA A 240 -18.98 1.41 15.47
C ALA A 240 -20.00 1.75 14.38
N ALA A 241 -19.95 2.94 13.80
CA ALA A 241 -20.83 3.37 12.73
C ALA A 241 -20.53 2.66 11.40
N LEU A 242 -19.27 2.31 11.14
CA LEU A 242 -18.84 1.62 9.91
C LEU A 242 -19.19 0.12 9.94
N CYS A 243 -19.14 -0.52 11.10
CA CYS A 243 -19.27 -1.96 11.24
C CYS A 243 -20.55 -2.57 10.65
N PRO A 244 -21.75 -1.96 10.74
CA PRO A 244 -22.94 -2.54 10.10
C PRO A 244 -22.77 -2.77 8.60
N GLY A 245 -22.08 -1.86 7.91
CA GLY A 245 -21.77 -2.01 6.48
C GLY A 245 -20.77 -3.14 6.23
N LEU A 246 -19.72 -3.22 7.06
CA LEU A 246 -18.73 -4.31 6.98
C LEU A 246 -19.38 -5.67 7.26
N LEU A 247 -20.37 -5.74 8.13
CA LEU A 247 -21.11 -6.95 8.47
C LEU A 247 -22.23 -7.29 7.45
N HIS A 248 -22.55 -6.37 6.56
CA HIS A 248 -23.62 -6.57 5.58
C HIS A 248 -23.31 -7.79 4.69
N THR A 249 -24.35 -8.55 4.35
CA THR A 249 -24.20 -9.80 3.59
C THR A 249 -23.58 -9.62 2.20
N SER A 250 -23.78 -8.44 1.59
CA SER A 250 -23.18 -8.11 0.28
C SER A 250 -21.72 -7.67 0.35
N CYS A 251 -21.20 -7.31 1.53
CA CYS A 251 -19.83 -6.84 1.67
C CYS A 251 -18.82 -7.96 1.35
N ARG A 252 -17.90 -7.68 0.44
CA ARG A 252 -16.83 -8.60 -0.01
C ARG A 252 -15.44 -7.99 0.18
N LEU A 253 -15.32 -7.06 1.14
CA LEU A 253 -14.06 -6.36 1.39
C LEU A 253 -12.97 -7.36 1.76
N ARG A 254 -11.79 -7.21 1.14
CA ARG A 254 -10.62 -8.07 1.35
C ARG A 254 -9.53 -7.38 2.16
N LYS A 255 -9.35 -6.06 1.97
CA LYS A 255 -8.32 -5.27 2.64
C LYS A 255 -8.94 -4.02 3.27
N LEU A 256 -8.70 -3.82 4.55
CA LEU A 256 -9.15 -2.67 5.31
C LEU A 256 -7.96 -2.02 6.01
N TRP A 257 -7.73 -0.75 5.70
CA TRP A 257 -6.65 0.05 6.25
C TRP A 257 -7.22 1.10 7.20
N LEU A 258 -6.91 0.97 8.48
CA LEU A 258 -7.38 1.84 9.56
C LEU A 258 -6.21 2.35 10.42
N TRP A 259 -5.04 2.55 9.82
CA TRP A 259 -3.88 3.06 10.51
C TRP A 259 -4.11 4.52 10.96
N GLU A 260 -3.64 4.86 12.16
CA GLU A 260 -3.76 6.22 12.72
C GLU A 260 -5.19 6.80 12.62
N CYS A 261 -6.17 6.06 13.17
CA CYS A 261 -7.59 6.42 13.13
C CYS A 261 -8.19 6.71 14.52
N ASP A 262 -7.38 6.95 15.53
CA ASP A 262 -7.80 7.16 16.93
C ASP A 262 -8.64 5.98 17.47
N ILE A 263 -8.26 4.77 17.14
CA ILE A 263 -8.93 3.55 17.60
C ILE A 263 -8.31 3.09 18.92
N THR A 264 -9.15 2.65 19.84
CA THR A 264 -8.72 2.04 21.10
C THR A 264 -9.24 0.60 21.21
N ALA A 265 -9.11 -0.02 22.38
CA ALA A 265 -9.63 -1.36 22.65
C ALA A 265 -11.14 -1.47 22.36
N GLU A 266 -11.90 -0.40 22.58
CA GLU A 266 -13.34 -0.38 22.27
C GLU A 266 -13.60 -0.62 20.79
N GLY A 267 -12.82 0.03 19.90
CA GLY A 267 -12.90 -0.21 18.46
C GLY A 267 -12.51 -1.63 18.08
N CYS A 268 -11.55 -2.22 18.79
CA CYS A 268 -11.17 -3.62 18.57
C CYS A 268 -12.31 -4.60 18.90
N ARG A 269 -13.17 -4.27 19.82
CA ARG A 269 -14.36 -5.08 20.13
C ARG A 269 -15.29 -5.15 18.93
N ASP A 270 -15.59 -4.01 18.32
CA ASP A 270 -16.44 -3.95 17.12
C ASP A 270 -15.77 -4.62 15.92
N LEU A 271 -14.51 -4.37 15.68
CA LEU A 271 -13.74 -5.02 14.61
C LEU A 271 -13.64 -6.54 14.82
N GLY A 272 -13.57 -7.00 16.06
CA GLY A 272 -13.60 -8.42 16.40
C GLY A 272 -14.87 -9.10 15.89
N GLN A 273 -16.00 -8.45 15.97
CA GLN A 273 -17.26 -8.98 15.42
C GLN A 273 -17.20 -9.12 13.90
N VAL A 274 -16.59 -8.14 13.22
CA VAL A 274 -16.37 -8.22 11.76
C VAL A 274 -15.47 -9.39 11.41
N LEU A 275 -14.36 -9.57 12.13
CA LEU A 275 -13.42 -10.66 11.92
C LEU A 275 -14.07 -12.03 12.08
N ARG A 276 -14.94 -12.19 13.09
CA ARG A 276 -15.67 -13.44 13.33
C ARG A 276 -16.69 -13.76 12.22
N ALA A 277 -17.31 -12.72 11.65
CA ALA A 277 -18.41 -12.89 10.71
C ALA A 277 -17.99 -12.93 9.25
N LYS A 278 -16.82 -12.33 8.90
CA LYS A 278 -16.43 -12.09 7.50
C LYS A 278 -15.20 -12.89 7.09
N GLN A 279 -15.44 -13.96 6.33
CA GLN A 279 -14.38 -14.77 5.74
C GLN A 279 -13.67 -14.09 4.57
N SER A 280 -14.26 -13.05 3.97
CA SER A 280 -13.66 -12.31 2.85
C SER A 280 -12.50 -11.43 3.25
N LEU A 281 -12.46 -10.91 4.49
CA LEU A 281 -11.42 -10.02 4.95
C LEU A 281 -10.10 -10.78 5.13
N LYS A 282 -9.08 -10.38 4.38
CA LYS A 282 -7.76 -11.04 4.34
C LYS A 282 -6.64 -10.21 4.93
N ALA A 283 -6.77 -8.90 4.93
CA ALA A 283 -5.75 -8.00 5.45
C ALA A 283 -6.38 -6.86 6.25
N LEU A 284 -5.82 -6.60 7.43
CA LEU A 284 -6.26 -5.54 8.33
C LEU A 284 -5.04 -4.79 8.87
N SER A 285 -4.99 -3.48 8.68
CA SER A 285 -3.99 -2.62 9.30
C SER A 285 -4.66 -1.76 10.37
N LEU A 286 -4.09 -1.83 11.58
CA LEU A 286 -4.46 -1.00 12.73
C LEU A 286 -3.24 -0.26 13.29
N MET A 287 -2.20 -0.10 12.49
CA MET A 287 -0.96 0.57 12.89
C MET A 287 -1.23 1.97 13.43
N LEU A 288 -0.41 2.44 14.37
CA LEU A 288 -0.49 3.79 14.92
C LEU A 288 -1.84 4.09 15.63
N ASN A 289 -2.44 3.10 16.25
CA ASN A 289 -3.60 3.27 17.13
C ASN A 289 -3.26 2.81 18.56
N GLU A 290 -3.79 3.49 19.54
CA GLU A 290 -3.56 3.13 20.96
C GLU A 290 -4.48 1.99 21.39
N LEU A 291 -4.27 0.81 20.84
CA LEU A 291 -5.10 -0.37 21.13
C LEU A 291 -4.83 -0.92 22.54
N GLY A 292 -3.56 -0.87 22.99
CA GLY A 292 -3.15 -1.45 24.24
C GLY A 292 -3.28 -2.97 24.31
N ASP A 293 -2.88 -3.55 25.42
CA ASP A 293 -2.91 -5.00 25.59
C ASP A 293 -4.34 -5.58 25.58
N GLU A 294 -5.32 -4.80 26.03
CA GLU A 294 -6.73 -5.19 25.94
C GLU A 294 -7.20 -5.27 24.50
N GLY A 295 -6.81 -4.31 23.66
CA GLY A 295 -7.11 -4.38 22.22
C GLY A 295 -6.48 -5.61 21.58
N ALA A 296 -5.24 -5.92 21.91
CA ALA A 296 -4.56 -7.13 21.43
C ALA A 296 -5.31 -8.39 21.85
N ARG A 297 -5.77 -8.47 23.10
CA ARG A 297 -6.57 -9.59 23.60
C ARG A 297 -7.83 -9.79 22.78
N LEU A 298 -8.59 -8.74 22.55
CA LEU A 298 -9.84 -8.77 21.78
C LEU A 298 -9.62 -9.21 20.34
N LEU A 299 -8.57 -8.70 19.69
CA LEU A 299 -8.22 -9.12 18.33
C LEU A 299 -7.81 -10.59 18.27
N CYS A 300 -6.96 -11.04 19.20
CA CYS A 300 -6.52 -12.44 19.22
C CYS A 300 -7.67 -13.41 19.47
N GLU A 301 -8.61 -13.07 20.35
CA GLU A 301 -9.82 -13.88 20.56
C GLU A 301 -10.67 -13.99 19.30
N ALA A 302 -10.85 -12.90 18.57
CA ALA A 302 -11.59 -12.93 17.31
C ALA A 302 -10.87 -13.74 16.23
N LEU A 303 -9.55 -13.61 16.13
CA LEU A 303 -8.74 -14.33 15.15
C LEU A 303 -8.67 -15.83 15.41
N GLN A 304 -8.91 -16.28 16.64
CA GLN A 304 -8.95 -17.71 16.99
C GLN A 304 -10.25 -18.39 16.57
N GLU A 305 -11.29 -17.63 16.25
CA GLU A 305 -12.54 -18.21 15.75
C GLU A 305 -12.31 -18.92 14.41
N PRO A 306 -12.80 -20.15 14.23
CA PRO A 306 -12.58 -20.91 13.00
C PRO A 306 -13.12 -20.23 11.73
N SER A 307 -14.09 -19.35 11.88
CA SER A 307 -14.68 -18.58 10.77
C SER A 307 -13.78 -17.45 10.28
N CYS A 308 -12.84 -17.00 11.08
CA CYS A 308 -11.93 -15.93 10.71
C CYS A 308 -10.82 -16.44 9.80
N GLN A 309 -10.68 -15.84 8.62
CA GLN A 309 -9.68 -16.20 7.62
C GLN A 309 -8.70 -15.09 7.30
N LEU A 310 -8.44 -14.20 8.26
CA LEU A 310 -7.48 -13.12 8.09
C LEU A 310 -6.08 -13.70 7.85
N GLU A 311 -5.39 -13.20 6.84
CA GLU A 311 -4.06 -13.65 6.44
C GLU A 311 -2.95 -12.71 6.89
N CYS A 312 -3.24 -11.39 6.92
CA CYS A 312 -2.26 -10.35 7.27
C CYS A 312 -2.83 -9.42 8.35
N LEU A 313 -2.06 -9.22 9.43
CA LEU A 313 -2.38 -8.28 10.49
C LEU A 313 -1.18 -7.36 10.74
N TRP A 314 -1.39 -6.05 10.56
CA TRP A 314 -0.38 -5.03 10.84
C TRP A 314 -0.81 -4.21 12.06
N VAL A 315 -0.07 -4.39 13.16
CA VAL A 315 -0.35 -3.74 14.45
C VAL A 315 0.93 -3.11 15.03
N ARG A 316 1.74 -2.51 14.18
CA ARG A 316 2.89 -1.71 14.60
C ARG A 316 2.43 -0.47 15.36
N VAL A 317 3.21 -0.03 16.34
CA VAL A 317 2.94 1.18 17.13
C VAL A 317 1.51 1.16 17.70
N CYS A 318 1.15 0.09 18.41
CA CYS A 318 -0.19 -0.08 18.99
C CYS A 318 -0.20 -0.12 20.52
N SER A 319 0.87 0.33 21.16
CA SER A 319 1.03 0.34 22.63
C SER A 319 0.90 -1.06 23.26
N PHE A 320 1.37 -2.07 22.56
CA PHE A 320 1.43 -3.43 23.08
C PHE A 320 2.65 -3.61 24.00
N THR A 321 2.51 -4.46 25.00
CA THR A 321 3.59 -4.86 25.90
C THR A 321 3.70 -6.39 25.97
N ALA A 322 4.66 -6.89 26.74
CA ALA A 322 4.78 -8.34 26.98
C ALA A 322 3.49 -8.98 27.52
N THR A 323 2.65 -8.20 28.21
CA THR A 323 1.40 -8.68 28.80
C THR A 323 0.43 -9.26 27.78
N CYS A 324 0.42 -8.76 26.54
CA CYS A 324 -0.48 -9.29 25.48
C CYS A 324 0.10 -10.51 24.77
N CYS A 325 1.37 -10.81 24.90
CA CYS A 325 2.03 -11.87 24.12
C CYS A 325 1.53 -13.28 24.39
N PRO A 326 1.02 -13.65 25.59
CA PRO A 326 0.34 -14.93 25.75
C PRO A 326 -0.88 -15.14 24.81
N HIS A 327 -1.58 -14.05 24.49
CA HIS A 327 -2.70 -14.13 23.52
C HIS A 327 -2.20 -14.40 22.10
N PHE A 328 -1.12 -13.77 21.70
CA PHE A 328 -0.47 -14.04 20.42
C PHE A 328 0.14 -15.44 20.39
N ARG A 329 0.70 -15.93 21.50
CA ARG A 329 1.17 -17.31 21.60
C ARG A 329 0.06 -18.30 21.25
N ALA A 330 -1.10 -18.17 21.87
CA ALA A 330 -2.25 -19.03 21.62
C ALA A 330 -2.72 -18.93 20.16
N LEU A 331 -2.77 -17.71 19.62
CA LEU A 331 -3.12 -17.46 18.23
C LEU A 331 -2.16 -18.17 17.27
N LEU A 332 -0.87 -17.96 17.43
CA LEU A 332 0.17 -18.51 16.54
C LEU A 332 0.23 -20.03 16.58
N ALA A 333 -0.11 -20.64 17.72
CA ALA A 333 -0.12 -22.09 17.87
C ALA A 333 -1.27 -22.77 17.11
N GLN A 334 -2.40 -22.10 16.96
CA GLN A 334 -3.64 -22.73 16.51
C GLN A 334 -4.22 -22.16 15.21
N ASN A 335 -3.96 -20.89 14.88
CA ASN A 335 -4.53 -20.27 13.70
C ASN A 335 -3.95 -20.87 12.41
N LYS A 336 -4.81 -21.12 11.42
CA LYS A 336 -4.44 -21.78 10.16
C LYS A 336 -4.40 -20.83 8.96
N PHE A 337 -4.69 -19.54 9.14
CA PHE A 337 -4.82 -18.58 8.05
C PHE A 337 -3.82 -17.43 8.13
N LEU A 338 -3.45 -16.99 9.34
CA LEU A 338 -2.56 -15.84 9.52
C LEU A 338 -1.14 -16.20 9.09
N THR A 339 -0.68 -15.56 8.00
CA THR A 339 0.65 -15.79 7.42
C THR A 339 1.60 -14.64 7.66
N GLU A 340 1.08 -13.43 7.94
CA GLU A 340 1.89 -12.23 8.21
C GLU A 340 1.40 -11.52 9.47
N LEU A 341 2.32 -11.28 10.40
CA LEU A 341 2.07 -10.53 11.64
C LEU A 341 3.17 -9.49 11.83
N GLN A 342 2.79 -8.21 11.81
CA GLN A 342 3.69 -7.09 12.05
C GLN A 342 3.41 -6.48 13.42
N LEU A 343 4.34 -6.70 14.37
CA LEU A 343 4.28 -6.25 15.75
C LEU A 343 5.34 -5.20 16.09
N GLY A 344 6.05 -4.69 15.10
CA GLY A 344 7.15 -3.75 15.29
C GLY A 344 6.75 -2.51 16.08
N GLU A 345 7.74 -1.84 16.69
CA GLU A 345 7.54 -0.62 17.47
C GLU A 345 6.53 -0.76 18.62
N ASN A 346 6.48 -1.92 19.23
CA ASN A 346 5.77 -2.21 20.47
C ASN A 346 6.77 -2.70 21.52
N ARG A 347 6.55 -2.37 22.78
CA ARG A 347 7.46 -2.71 23.89
C ARG A 347 7.26 -4.15 24.36
N LEU A 348 7.50 -5.12 23.48
CA LEU A 348 7.31 -6.53 23.80
C LEU A 348 8.40 -7.07 24.74
N GLY A 349 9.64 -6.62 24.56
CA GLY A 349 10.79 -7.08 25.30
C GLY A 349 11.10 -8.57 25.07
N ASP A 350 12.18 -9.04 25.68
CA ASP A 350 12.60 -10.44 25.53
C ASP A 350 11.56 -11.41 26.08
N ALA A 351 10.86 -11.05 27.18
CA ALA A 351 9.81 -11.86 27.78
C ALA A 351 8.63 -12.03 26.83
N GLY A 352 8.23 -10.95 26.13
CA GLY A 352 7.14 -11.02 25.14
C GLY A 352 7.51 -11.90 23.95
N VAL A 353 8.71 -11.76 23.43
CA VAL A 353 9.18 -12.59 22.30
C VAL A 353 9.32 -14.05 22.70
N GLN A 354 9.68 -14.35 23.94
CA GLN A 354 9.68 -15.73 24.44
C GLN A 354 8.29 -16.37 24.28
N GLU A 355 7.23 -15.65 24.62
CA GLU A 355 5.86 -16.12 24.44
C GLU A 355 5.54 -16.35 22.95
N LEU A 356 5.90 -15.42 22.07
CA LEU A 356 5.70 -15.57 20.63
C LEU A 356 6.42 -16.83 20.11
N CYS A 357 7.64 -17.05 20.54
CA CYS A 357 8.46 -18.19 20.13
C CYS A 357 7.82 -19.52 20.53
N GLN A 358 7.18 -19.60 21.69
CA GLN A 358 6.45 -20.80 22.10
C GLN A 358 5.31 -21.12 21.15
N GLY A 359 4.57 -20.10 20.68
CA GLY A 359 3.51 -20.29 19.69
C GLY A 359 4.05 -20.71 18.33
N LEU A 360 5.10 -20.03 17.87
CA LEU A 360 5.72 -20.28 16.56
C LEU A 360 6.37 -21.65 16.44
N SER A 361 6.83 -22.21 17.55
CA SER A 361 7.48 -23.53 17.59
C SER A 361 6.49 -24.69 17.55
N GLN A 362 5.20 -24.43 17.63
CA GLN A 362 4.19 -25.48 17.54
C GLN A 362 4.10 -26.04 16.11
N PRO A 363 3.88 -27.35 15.95
CA PRO A 363 3.83 -27.97 14.61
C PRO A 363 2.72 -27.42 13.71
N GLY A 364 1.68 -26.84 14.32
CA GLY A 364 0.55 -26.28 13.60
C GLY A 364 0.69 -24.83 13.17
N SER A 365 1.79 -24.17 13.51
CA SER A 365 2.02 -22.77 13.14
C SER A 365 2.19 -22.61 11.63
N VAL A 366 1.49 -21.64 11.05
CA VAL A 366 1.51 -21.36 9.60
C VAL A 366 2.12 -19.99 9.27
N LEU A 367 2.58 -19.24 10.27
CA LEU A 367 3.11 -17.89 10.07
C LEU A 367 4.34 -17.92 9.15
N ARG A 368 4.36 -17.03 8.16
CA ARG A 368 5.45 -16.91 7.20
C ARG A 368 6.30 -15.67 7.41
N VAL A 369 5.68 -14.57 7.85
CA VAL A 369 6.33 -13.27 8.04
C VAL A 369 6.06 -12.78 9.45
N LEU A 370 7.13 -12.55 10.22
CA LEU A 370 7.07 -11.94 11.55
C LEU A 370 7.92 -10.68 11.58
N GLY A 371 7.28 -9.53 11.86
CA GLY A 371 7.96 -8.27 12.11
C GLY A 371 7.98 -7.94 13.60
N ILE A 372 9.15 -7.91 14.21
CA ILE A 372 9.37 -7.50 15.59
C ILE A 372 10.55 -6.51 15.70
N GLY A 373 10.68 -5.67 14.68
CA GLY A 373 11.64 -4.55 14.70
C GLY A 373 11.27 -3.52 15.76
N ASP A 374 12.27 -2.91 16.39
CA ASP A 374 12.08 -1.89 17.44
C ASP A 374 11.11 -2.34 18.55
N CYS A 375 11.37 -3.52 19.14
CA CYS A 375 10.54 -4.12 20.19
C CYS A 375 11.26 -4.24 21.56
N ASP A 376 12.30 -3.46 21.82
CA ASP A 376 13.13 -3.52 23.03
C ASP A 376 13.77 -4.90 23.24
N LEU A 377 14.24 -5.53 22.20
CA LEU A 377 14.87 -6.84 22.26
C LEU A 377 16.38 -6.74 22.52
N SER A 378 16.90 -7.70 23.27
CA SER A 378 18.32 -7.89 23.53
C SER A 378 18.78 -9.27 23.07
N ASP A 379 20.06 -9.58 23.26
CA ASP A 379 20.62 -10.92 22.99
C ASP A 379 19.89 -12.05 23.72
N ASN A 380 19.21 -11.74 24.83
CA ASN A 380 18.48 -12.72 25.63
C ASN A 380 17.34 -13.42 24.89
N CYS A 381 16.75 -12.78 23.88
CA CYS A 381 15.70 -13.40 23.08
C CYS A 381 16.25 -14.33 21.99
N CYS A 382 17.54 -14.26 21.66
CA CYS A 382 18.11 -14.94 20.51
C CYS A 382 18.12 -16.48 20.66
N SER A 383 18.21 -17.01 21.88
CA SER A 383 18.07 -18.44 22.11
C SER A 383 16.69 -18.98 21.73
N ASN A 384 15.65 -18.22 22.08
CA ASN A 384 14.28 -18.59 21.74
C ASN A 384 14.03 -18.47 20.23
N LEU A 385 14.51 -17.40 19.61
CA LEU A 385 14.42 -17.23 18.16
C LEU A 385 15.18 -18.30 17.41
N ALA A 386 16.38 -18.67 17.87
CA ALA A 386 17.16 -19.75 17.29
C ALA A 386 16.39 -21.08 17.31
N SER A 387 15.69 -21.36 18.41
CA SER A 387 14.85 -22.55 18.53
C SER A 387 13.68 -22.53 17.55
N VAL A 388 13.05 -21.37 17.31
CA VAL A 388 12.01 -21.20 16.30
C VAL A 388 12.56 -21.48 14.91
N LEU A 389 13.73 -20.94 14.57
CA LEU A 389 14.35 -21.15 13.27
C LEU A 389 14.62 -22.63 12.97
N LEU A 390 14.87 -23.42 14.00
CA LEU A 390 15.05 -24.87 13.87
C LEU A 390 13.72 -25.64 13.82
N ALA A 391 12.70 -25.18 14.53
CA ALA A 391 11.45 -25.90 14.70
C ALA A 391 10.40 -25.51 13.64
N SER A 392 10.39 -24.27 13.15
CA SER A 392 9.38 -23.79 12.24
C SER A 392 9.58 -24.30 10.82
N CYS A 393 8.53 -24.85 10.25
CA CYS A 393 8.48 -25.26 8.84
C CYS A 393 7.86 -24.18 7.94
N SER A 394 7.37 -23.07 8.52
CA SER A 394 6.61 -22.07 7.80
C SER A 394 7.27 -20.68 7.73
N LEU A 395 8.05 -20.30 8.75
CA LEU A 395 8.60 -18.93 8.83
C LEU A 395 9.63 -18.69 7.73
N ARG A 396 9.38 -17.66 6.91
CA ARG A 396 10.22 -17.29 5.75
C ARG A 396 10.90 -15.94 5.93
N GLU A 397 10.31 -15.02 6.65
CA GLU A 397 10.85 -13.68 6.88
C GLU A 397 10.76 -13.31 8.35
N LEU A 398 11.87 -12.80 8.89
CA LEU A 398 11.97 -12.33 10.26
C LEU A 398 12.64 -10.95 10.26
N ASP A 399 11.95 -9.94 10.77
CA ASP A 399 12.49 -8.60 10.94
C ASP A 399 12.84 -8.35 12.41
N LEU A 400 14.14 -8.18 12.68
CA LEU A 400 14.72 -7.88 13.99
C LEU A 400 15.37 -6.49 14.02
N SER A 401 15.12 -5.67 13.02
CA SER A 401 15.74 -4.35 12.86
C SER A 401 15.49 -3.45 14.07
N ASN A 402 16.42 -2.52 14.33
CA ASN A 402 16.29 -1.51 15.39
C ASN A 402 16.12 -2.11 16.81
N ASN A 403 16.73 -3.26 17.07
CA ASN A 403 16.76 -3.87 18.40
C ASN A 403 18.19 -3.86 18.96
N GLY A 404 18.31 -4.00 20.27
CA GLY A 404 19.59 -4.02 20.97
C GLY A 404 20.34 -5.35 20.89
N LEU A 405 20.30 -6.02 19.74
CA LEU A 405 21.05 -7.25 19.52
C LEU A 405 22.54 -6.93 19.34
N GLY A 406 23.40 -7.78 19.85
CA GLY A 406 24.84 -7.71 19.67
C GLY A 406 25.39 -8.96 19.00
N ASP A 407 26.72 -9.02 18.93
CA ASP A 407 27.44 -10.15 18.33
C ASP A 407 27.02 -11.51 18.92
N PRO A 408 26.93 -11.69 20.27
CA PRO A 408 26.57 -12.99 20.81
C PRO A 408 25.20 -13.48 20.40
N GLY A 409 24.22 -12.58 20.37
CA GLY A 409 22.86 -12.92 19.98
C GLY A 409 22.76 -13.31 18.51
N VAL A 410 23.33 -12.49 17.63
CA VAL A 410 23.28 -12.74 16.17
C VAL A 410 24.07 -14.01 15.80
N LEU A 411 25.18 -14.28 16.46
CA LEU A 411 25.94 -15.53 16.24
C LEU A 411 25.10 -16.77 16.56
N ARG A 412 24.26 -16.73 17.58
CA ARG A 412 23.32 -17.83 17.87
C ARG A 412 22.31 -18.04 16.75
N LEU A 413 21.80 -16.95 16.18
CA LEU A 413 20.91 -17.02 15.03
C LEU A 413 21.62 -17.63 13.81
N VAL A 414 22.86 -17.23 13.56
CA VAL A 414 23.69 -17.76 12.45
C VAL A 414 23.85 -19.28 12.57
N GLU A 415 24.10 -19.79 13.78
CA GLU A 415 24.22 -21.24 13.99
C GLU A 415 22.95 -21.99 13.57
N SER A 416 21.78 -21.48 13.93
CA SER A 416 20.48 -22.06 13.57
C SER A 416 20.19 -21.89 12.08
N LEU A 417 20.51 -20.75 11.49
CA LEU A 417 20.31 -20.46 10.06
C LEU A 417 21.15 -21.38 9.17
N ARG A 418 22.32 -21.82 9.63
CA ARG A 418 23.15 -22.78 8.89
C ARG A 418 22.56 -24.17 8.78
N GLN A 419 21.68 -24.53 9.68
CA GLN A 419 21.10 -25.87 9.68
C GLN A 419 20.29 -26.13 8.40
N PRO A 420 20.37 -27.33 7.81
CA PRO A 420 19.67 -27.61 6.56
C PRO A 420 18.15 -27.61 6.69
N GLY A 421 17.64 -27.80 7.88
CA GLY A 421 16.19 -27.76 8.16
C GLY A 421 15.62 -26.35 8.32
N CYS A 422 16.45 -25.33 8.39
CA CYS A 422 15.98 -23.94 8.51
C CYS A 422 15.46 -23.44 7.16
N VAL A 423 14.22 -22.97 7.15
CA VAL A 423 13.51 -22.56 5.92
C VAL A 423 13.42 -21.05 5.75
N LEU A 424 14.07 -20.25 6.64
CA LEU A 424 14.04 -18.79 6.53
C LEU A 424 14.68 -18.33 5.22
N GLU A 425 14.02 -17.38 4.56
CA GLU A 425 14.46 -16.82 3.28
C GLU A 425 14.95 -15.37 3.40
N CYS A 426 14.50 -14.64 4.42
CA CYS A 426 14.88 -13.25 4.64
C CYS A 426 15.02 -12.92 6.12
N LEU A 427 16.16 -12.32 6.48
CA LEU A 427 16.44 -11.78 7.81
C LEU A 427 16.78 -10.29 7.70
N LEU A 428 16.00 -9.44 8.37
CA LEU A 428 16.20 -7.99 8.38
C LEU A 428 16.88 -7.57 9.68
N LEU A 429 18.01 -6.87 9.57
CA LEU A 429 18.85 -6.42 10.69
C LEU A 429 19.26 -4.94 10.52
N PHE A 430 18.40 -4.09 9.96
CA PHE A 430 18.67 -2.66 9.85
C PHE A 430 18.94 -2.04 11.23
N ASP A 431 19.91 -1.14 11.32
CA ASP A 431 20.30 -0.45 12.55
C ASP A 431 20.58 -1.43 13.71
N VAL A 432 21.15 -2.59 13.42
CA VAL A 432 21.74 -3.51 14.40
C VAL A 432 23.26 -3.40 14.27
N TYR A 433 23.92 -2.98 15.35
CA TYR A 433 25.36 -2.70 15.34
C TYR A 433 26.17 -3.96 15.64
N LEU A 434 26.83 -4.48 14.63
CA LEU A 434 27.62 -5.72 14.71
C LEU A 434 29.07 -5.44 14.37
N SER A 435 29.99 -6.27 14.90
CA SER A 435 31.40 -6.22 14.53
C SER A 435 31.61 -6.67 13.09
N ASP A 436 32.74 -6.28 12.49
CA ASP A 436 33.11 -6.70 11.15
C ASP A 436 33.15 -8.23 11.04
N GLY A 437 33.66 -8.90 12.07
CA GLY A 437 33.74 -10.37 12.08
C GLY A 437 32.37 -11.05 12.04
N VAL A 438 31.34 -10.46 12.62
CA VAL A 438 29.95 -10.99 12.53
C VAL A 438 29.35 -10.65 11.16
N ASN A 439 29.60 -9.46 10.64
CA ASN A 439 29.15 -9.10 9.30
C ASN A 439 29.75 -10.01 8.22
N ASP A 440 31.03 -10.37 8.37
CA ASP A 440 31.70 -11.35 7.48
C ASP A 440 31.02 -12.73 7.57
N GLN A 441 30.61 -13.15 8.77
CA GLN A 441 29.89 -14.41 8.93
C GLN A 441 28.49 -14.38 8.33
N LEU A 442 27.79 -13.25 8.40
CA LEU A 442 26.49 -13.08 7.75
C LEU A 442 26.63 -13.16 6.23
N GLN A 443 27.65 -12.51 5.66
CA GLN A 443 27.92 -12.58 4.24
C GLN A 443 28.29 -14.02 3.80
N ALA A 444 29.13 -14.69 4.56
CA ALA A 444 29.48 -16.08 4.28
C ALA A 444 28.26 -16.99 4.32
N LEU A 445 27.31 -16.72 5.24
CA LEU A 445 26.09 -17.48 5.35
C LEU A 445 25.19 -17.33 4.11
N GLU A 446 25.09 -16.13 3.54
CA GLU A 446 24.36 -15.90 2.29
C GLU A 446 25.00 -16.65 1.11
N GLU A 447 26.33 -16.73 1.08
CA GLU A 447 27.05 -17.51 0.06
C GLU A 447 26.81 -19.02 0.23
N GLU A 448 26.77 -19.52 1.47
CA GLU A 448 26.49 -20.93 1.79
C GLU A 448 25.03 -21.30 1.49
N LYS A 449 24.10 -20.36 1.68
CA LYS A 449 22.65 -20.55 1.50
C LYS A 449 22.07 -19.53 0.53
N PRO A 450 22.12 -19.77 -0.78
CA PRO A 450 21.62 -18.80 -1.78
C PRO A 450 20.14 -18.47 -1.68
N THR A 451 19.36 -19.29 -0.95
CA THR A 451 17.95 -19.01 -0.70
C THR A 451 17.71 -18.03 0.45
N LEU A 452 18.72 -17.74 1.25
CA LEU A 452 18.64 -16.81 2.36
C LEU A 452 19.22 -15.46 1.97
N ARG A 453 18.46 -14.41 2.23
CA ARG A 453 18.90 -13.02 2.08
C ARG A 453 18.96 -12.35 3.46
N ILE A 454 20.05 -11.67 3.74
CA ILE A 454 20.24 -10.90 4.98
C ILE A 454 20.38 -9.43 4.60
N ILE A 455 19.56 -8.60 5.18
CA ILE A 455 19.56 -7.15 4.92
C ILE A 455 19.93 -6.44 6.22
N SER A 456 21.14 -5.88 6.27
CA SER A 456 21.68 -5.17 7.44
C SER A 456 22.09 -3.74 7.11
#